data_5529ee906223248f8c3478487dcd035b
#
_entry.id   5529ee906223248f8c3478487dcd035b
#
_cell.length_a   1.000
_cell.length_b   1.000
_cell.length_c   1.000
_cell.angle_alpha   90.00
_cell.angle_beta   90.00
_cell.angle_gamma   90.00
#
_symmetry.space_group_name_H-M   'P 1'
#
loop_
_entity.id
_entity.type
_entity.pdbx_description
1 polymer ?
#
loop_
_entity_poly.entity_id
_entity_poly.type
_entity_poly.pdbx_seq_one_letter_code
_entity_poly.pdbx_strand_id
1 'polypeptide(L)'
;MNEAFKELFARGYQARREDRLADSRAIFIEAVRKASIEADRPSLAEALCGLAQAERDIGNPEAASHHNANAAVLYRQVGPPARLASAIRHEADVLREMCHPAEAEPLYLEAAGIYRQLGEKATLDLANTLRGLALVNESAAKMDASKALWQEARELYAKCNVETGVAEGNQKRSQ
;
A
#
# COMPACT_ATOMS: atom_id res chain seq x y z
N MET A 1 -1.33 -20.97 -1.02
CA MET A 1 -1.39 -20.39 -2.38
C MET A 1 -0.87 -21.41 -3.38
N ASN A 2 -1.68 -21.76 -4.37
CA ASN A 2 -1.37 -22.73 -5.42
C ASN A 2 -0.19 -22.25 -6.30
N GLU A 3 0.65 -23.16 -6.81
CA GLU A 3 1.81 -22.84 -7.66
C GLU A 3 1.43 -22.05 -8.92
N ALA A 4 0.28 -22.39 -9.53
CA ALA A 4 -0.23 -21.67 -10.68
C ALA A 4 -0.53 -20.18 -10.43
N PHE A 5 -0.93 -19.80 -9.21
CA PHE A 5 -1.11 -18.39 -8.84
C PHE A 5 0.23 -17.71 -8.59
N LYS A 6 1.21 -18.40 -8.00
CA LYS A 6 2.55 -17.83 -7.81
C LYS A 6 3.18 -17.43 -9.14
N GLU A 7 3.04 -18.29 -10.16
CA GLU A 7 3.53 -18.00 -11.52
C GLU A 7 2.82 -16.80 -12.14
N LEU A 8 1.48 -16.75 -12.08
CA LEU A 8 0.71 -15.60 -12.58
C LEU A 8 1.13 -14.29 -11.89
N PHE A 9 1.26 -14.29 -10.57
CA PHE A 9 1.68 -13.11 -9.84
C PHE A 9 3.11 -12.70 -10.19
N ALA A 10 4.05 -13.66 -10.29
CA ALA A 10 5.42 -13.38 -10.69
C ALA A 10 5.47 -12.71 -12.09
N ARG A 11 4.71 -13.24 -13.05
CA ARG A 11 4.59 -12.67 -14.41
C ARG A 11 3.95 -11.28 -14.40
N GLY A 12 2.87 -11.08 -13.63
CA GLY A 12 2.20 -9.78 -13.51
C GLY A 12 3.14 -8.71 -12.94
N TYR A 13 3.81 -9.01 -11.83
CA TYR A 13 4.80 -8.10 -11.24
C TYR A 13 6.04 -7.90 -12.11
N GLN A 14 6.47 -8.91 -12.88
CA GLN A 14 7.57 -8.77 -13.83
C GLN A 14 7.18 -7.83 -14.98
N ALA A 15 6.00 -8.00 -15.57
CA ALA A 15 5.51 -7.11 -16.62
C ALA A 15 5.45 -5.65 -16.13
N ARG A 16 5.01 -5.44 -14.87
CA ARG A 16 4.99 -4.11 -14.24
C ARG A 16 6.40 -3.50 -14.11
N ARG A 17 7.40 -4.27 -13.65
CA ARG A 17 8.79 -3.81 -13.55
C ARG A 17 9.43 -3.48 -14.88
N GLU A 18 8.96 -4.12 -15.96
CA GLU A 18 9.40 -3.89 -17.34
C GLU A 18 8.59 -2.80 -18.04
N ASP A 19 7.76 -2.03 -17.31
CA ASP A 19 6.88 -0.99 -17.82
C ASP A 19 5.84 -1.48 -18.86
N ARG A 20 5.59 -2.79 -18.90
CA ARG A 20 4.52 -3.40 -19.72
C ARG A 20 3.21 -3.39 -18.96
N LEU A 21 2.71 -2.17 -18.70
CA LEU A 21 1.58 -1.95 -17.78
C LEU A 21 0.29 -2.60 -18.25
N ALA A 22 0.00 -2.57 -19.55
CA ALA A 22 -1.18 -3.23 -20.13
C ALA A 22 -1.14 -4.75 -19.95
N ASP A 23 0.04 -5.38 -20.11
CA ASP A 23 0.23 -6.81 -19.90
C ASP A 23 0.05 -7.15 -18.42
N SER A 24 0.66 -6.36 -17.54
CA SER A 24 0.51 -6.53 -16.08
C SER A 24 -0.97 -6.52 -15.68
N ARG A 25 -1.71 -5.52 -16.15
CA ARG A 25 -3.17 -5.40 -15.92
C ARG A 25 -3.93 -6.64 -16.42
N ALA A 26 -3.66 -7.06 -17.65
CA ALA A 26 -4.33 -8.24 -18.23
C ALA A 26 -4.06 -9.51 -17.42
N ILE A 27 -2.82 -9.72 -16.97
CA ILE A 27 -2.43 -10.88 -16.14
C ILE A 27 -3.15 -10.85 -14.79
N PHE A 28 -3.24 -9.69 -14.12
CA PHE A 28 -3.95 -9.61 -12.85
C PHE A 28 -5.47 -9.73 -13.00
N ILE A 29 -6.07 -9.28 -14.11
CA ILE A 29 -7.48 -9.57 -14.43
C ILE A 29 -7.71 -11.08 -14.58
N GLU A 30 -6.83 -11.78 -15.27
CA GLU A 30 -6.88 -13.23 -15.38
C GLU A 30 -6.78 -13.91 -14.01
N ALA A 31 -5.85 -13.45 -13.17
CA ALA A 31 -5.67 -13.96 -11.80
C ALA A 31 -6.93 -13.76 -10.94
N VAL A 32 -7.55 -12.56 -11.00
CA VAL A 32 -8.81 -12.27 -10.30
C VAL A 32 -9.91 -13.20 -10.77
N ARG A 33 -10.09 -13.35 -12.08
CA ARG A 33 -11.11 -14.26 -12.64
C ARG A 33 -10.91 -15.70 -12.18
N LYS A 34 -9.68 -16.20 -12.26
CA LYS A 34 -9.33 -17.58 -11.88
C LYS A 34 -9.57 -17.78 -10.38
N ALA A 35 -9.08 -16.90 -9.52
CA ALA A 35 -9.26 -17.01 -8.07
C ALA A 35 -10.74 -16.92 -7.65
N SER A 36 -11.54 -16.12 -8.36
CA SER A 36 -12.99 -16.05 -8.14
C SER A 36 -13.71 -17.36 -8.49
N ILE A 37 -13.36 -17.98 -9.61
CA ILE A 37 -13.94 -19.27 -10.04
C ILE A 37 -13.56 -20.39 -9.06
N GLU A 38 -12.31 -20.41 -8.60
CA GLU A 38 -11.79 -21.42 -7.67
C GLU A 38 -12.18 -21.15 -6.21
N ALA A 39 -12.86 -20.02 -5.92
CA ALA A 39 -13.21 -19.53 -4.59
C ALA A 39 -11.97 -19.42 -3.64
N ASP A 40 -10.78 -19.21 -4.21
CA ASP A 40 -9.52 -19.02 -3.48
C ASP A 40 -9.40 -17.57 -3.01
N ARG A 41 -9.97 -17.27 -1.83
CA ARG A 41 -10.00 -15.92 -1.26
C ARG A 41 -8.61 -15.31 -1.02
N PRO A 42 -7.60 -16.05 -0.51
CA PRO A 42 -6.24 -15.51 -0.37
C PRO A 42 -5.62 -15.11 -1.71
N SER A 43 -5.76 -15.94 -2.74
CA SER A 43 -5.25 -15.62 -4.09
C SER A 43 -6.04 -14.50 -4.74
N LEU A 44 -7.35 -14.41 -4.50
CA LEU A 44 -8.19 -13.30 -4.96
C LEU A 44 -7.75 -11.96 -4.36
N ALA A 45 -7.48 -11.92 -3.05
CA ALA A 45 -7.00 -10.71 -2.39
C ALA A 45 -5.64 -10.25 -2.95
N GLU A 46 -4.69 -11.17 -3.16
CA GLU A 46 -3.39 -10.85 -3.75
C GLU A 46 -3.53 -10.37 -5.21
N ALA A 47 -4.39 -11.02 -5.99
CA ALA A 47 -4.67 -10.62 -7.38
C ALA A 47 -5.26 -9.20 -7.46
N LEU A 48 -6.18 -8.87 -6.55
CA LEU A 48 -6.77 -7.53 -6.46
C LEU A 48 -5.71 -6.48 -6.08
N CYS A 49 -4.79 -6.78 -5.17
CA CYS A 49 -3.67 -5.87 -4.87
C CYS A 49 -2.77 -5.65 -6.10
N GLY A 50 -2.45 -6.70 -6.84
CA GLY A 50 -1.66 -6.59 -8.06
C GLY A 50 -2.38 -5.79 -9.14
N LEU A 51 -3.69 -6.00 -9.30
CA LEU A 51 -4.52 -5.24 -10.23
C LEU A 51 -4.60 -3.76 -9.83
N ALA A 52 -4.78 -3.48 -8.54
CA ALA A 52 -4.79 -2.10 -8.04
C ALA A 52 -3.49 -1.35 -8.36
N GLN A 53 -2.34 -2.01 -8.20
CA GLN A 53 -1.05 -1.41 -8.56
C GLN A 53 -0.95 -1.15 -10.07
N ALA A 54 -1.40 -2.09 -10.91
CA ALA A 54 -1.41 -1.92 -12.36
C ALA A 54 -2.35 -0.77 -12.79
N GLU A 55 -3.55 -0.68 -12.21
CA GLU A 55 -4.50 0.40 -12.48
C GLU A 55 -3.94 1.78 -12.08
N ARG A 56 -3.28 1.87 -10.92
CA ARG A 56 -2.63 3.10 -10.47
C ARG A 56 -1.54 3.54 -11.44
N ASP A 57 -0.68 2.62 -11.88
CA ASP A 57 0.44 2.92 -12.78
C ASP A 57 -0.05 3.34 -14.19
N ILE A 58 -1.21 2.84 -14.63
CA ILE A 58 -1.87 3.24 -15.89
C ILE A 58 -2.57 4.61 -15.75
N GLY A 59 -2.81 5.08 -14.52
CA GLY A 59 -3.48 6.34 -14.25
C GLY A 59 -4.99 6.22 -14.01
N ASN A 60 -5.45 5.07 -13.50
CA ASN A 60 -6.85 4.81 -13.12
C ASN A 60 -6.98 4.72 -11.58
N PRO A 61 -6.82 5.83 -10.83
CA PRO A 61 -6.76 5.79 -9.37
C PRO A 61 -8.09 5.35 -8.73
N GLU A 62 -9.24 5.63 -9.32
CA GLU A 62 -10.54 5.19 -8.81
C GLU A 62 -10.65 3.66 -8.81
N ALA A 63 -10.23 3.02 -9.91
CA ALA A 63 -10.19 1.56 -9.99
C ALA A 63 -9.18 0.98 -9.01
N ALA A 64 -8.01 1.60 -8.88
CA ALA A 64 -6.98 1.19 -7.92
C ALA A 64 -7.48 1.23 -6.47
N SER A 65 -8.14 2.33 -6.07
CA SER A 65 -8.75 2.47 -4.74
C SER A 65 -9.79 1.36 -4.49
N HIS A 66 -10.71 1.15 -5.42
CA HIS A 66 -11.74 0.11 -5.32
C HIS A 66 -11.15 -1.31 -5.17
N HIS A 67 -10.11 -1.63 -5.93
CA HIS A 67 -9.47 -2.94 -5.83
C HIS A 67 -8.72 -3.13 -4.52
N ASN A 68 -8.02 -2.10 -4.00
CA ASN A 68 -7.37 -2.16 -2.69
C ASN A 68 -8.38 -2.32 -1.55
N ALA A 69 -9.51 -1.59 -1.57
CA ALA A 69 -10.59 -1.73 -0.60
C ALA A 69 -11.15 -3.17 -0.58
N ASN A 70 -11.42 -3.74 -1.75
CA ASN A 70 -11.90 -5.12 -1.86
C ASN A 70 -10.85 -6.14 -1.34
N ALA A 71 -9.57 -5.93 -1.64
CA ALA A 71 -8.49 -6.75 -1.10
C ALA A 71 -8.43 -6.68 0.44
N ALA A 72 -8.57 -5.48 1.02
CA ALA A 72 -8.59 -5.29 2.47
C ALA A 72 -9.77 -6.02 3.13
N VAL A 73 -10.97 -5.99 2.52
CA VAL A 73 -12.14 -6.76 3.01
C VAL A 73 -11.85 -8.26 3.05
N LEU A 74 -11.21 -8.81 2.02
CA LEU A 74 -10.84 -10.22 1.99
C LEU A 74 -9.75 -10.54 3.01
N TYR A 75 -8.72 -9.72 3.12
CA TYR A 75 -7.64 -9.94 4.11
C TYR A 75 -8.11 -9.83 5.56
N ARG A 76 -9.12 -9.01 5.87
CA ARG A 76 -9.76 -9.01 7.20
C ARG A 76 -10.37 -10.36 7.57
N GLN A 77 -10.80 -11.13 6.59
CA GLN A 77 -11.44 -12.43 6.82
C GLN A 77 -10.46 -13.60 6.88
N VAL A 78 -9.43 -13.60 6.02
CA VAL A 78 -8.58 -14.77 5.78
C VAL A 78 -7.08 -14.47 5.67
N GLY A 79 -6.68 -13.22 5.78
CA GLY A 79 -5.33 -12.81 5.45
C GLY A 79 -4.40 -12.63 6.65
N PRO A 80 -3.08 -12.65 6.40
CA PRO A 80 -2.10 -12.21 7.37
C PRO A 80 -2.26 -10.70 7.65
N PRO A 81 -2.11 -10.24 8.91
CA PRO A 81 -2.26 -8.82 9.24
C PRO A 81 -1.36 -7.88 8.42
N ALA A 82 -0.15 -8.31 8.06
CA ALA A 82 0.74 -7.54 7.22
C ALA A 82 0.17 -7.25 5.82
N ARG A 83 -0.53 -8.22 5.22
CA ARG A 83 -1.19 -8.04 3.91
C ARG A 83 -2.40 -7.14 4.01
N LEU A 84 -3.17 -7.25 5.08
CA LEU A 84 -4.27 -6.34 5.37
C LEU A 84 -3.76 -4.90 5.47
N ALA A 85 -2.75 -4.65 6.31
CA ALA A 85 -2.18 -3.32 6.48
C ALA A 85 -1.61 -2.76 5.16
N SER A 86 -0.98 -3.60 4.34
CA SER A 86 -0.47 -3.21 3.03
C SER A 86 -1.58 -2.78 2.07
N ALA A 87 -2.68 -3.54 1.99
CA ALA A 87 -3.83 -3.18 1.14
C ALA A 87 -4.46 -1.85 1.58
N ILE A 88 -4.68 -1.67 2.89
CA ILE A 88 -5.22 -0.43 3.47
C ILE A 88 -4.30 0.75 3.20
N ARG A 89 -2.98 0.60 3.41
CA ARG A 89 -2.01 1.67 3.13
C ARG A 89 -2.00 2.06 1.65
N HIS A 90 -2.05 1.08 0.74
CA HIS A 90 -2.09 1.40 -0.70
C HIS A 90 -3.39 2.09 -1.12
N GLU A 91 -4.52 1.76 -0.50
CA GLU A 91 -5.78 2.50 -0.68
C GLU A 91 -5.63 3.96 -0.21
N ALA A 92 -5.05 4.16 0.98
CA ALA A 92 -4.77 5.49 1.51
C ALA A 92 -3.80 6.30 0.62
N ASP A 93 -2.76 5.65 0.06
CA ASP A 93 -1.83 6.28 -0.88
C ASP A 93 -2.57 6.82 -2.12
N VAL A 94 -3.47 6.01 -2.69
CA VAL A 94 -4.29 6.39 -3.86
C VAL A 94 -5.24 7.54 -3.52
N LEU A 95 -5.97 7.47 -2.40
CA LEU A 95 -6.87 8.54 -1.97
C LEU A 95 -6.14 9.86 -1.71
N ARG A 96 -4.95 9.80 -1.11
CA ARG A 96 -4.10 10.99 -0.93
C ARG A 96 -3.70 11.59 -2.28
N GLU A 97 -3.33 10.77 -3.28
CA GLU A 97 -2.98 11.21 -4.64
C GLU A 97 -4.17 11.81 -5.38
N MET A 98 -5.37 11.31 -5.12
CA MET A 98 -6.64 11.88 -5.60
C MET A 98 -7.05 13.16 -4.85
N CYS A 99 -6.23 13.67 -3.93
CA CYS A 99 -6.56 14.82 -3.08
C CYS A 99 -7.77 14.61 -2.16
N HIS A 100 -7.94 13.39 -1.64
CA HIS A 100 -8.97 13.00 -0.67
C HIS A 100 -8.35 12.74 0.73
N PRO A 101 -7.73 13.74 1.38
CA PRO A 101 -6.99 13.53 2.63
C PRO A 101 -7.88 13.08 3.79
N ALA A 102 -9.12 13.53 3.83
CA ALA A 102 -10.08 13.15 4.89
C ALA A 102 -10.44 11.66 4.86
N GLU A 103 -10.43 11.04 3.69
CA GLU A 103 -10.66 9.61 3.53
C GLU A 103 -9.38 8.80 3.72
N ALA A 104 -8.22 9.34 3.34
CA ALA A 104 -6.93 8.70 3.48
C ALA A 104 -6.44 8.61 4.94
N GLU A 105 -6.70 9.66 5.76
CA GLU A 105 -6.19 9.75 7.14
C GLU A 105 -6.57 8.53 8.00
N PRO A 106 -7.85 8.13 8.11
CA PRO A 106 -8.23 6.98 8.94
C PRO A 106 -7.63 5.66 8.46
N LEU A 107 -7.42 5.49 7.16
CA LEU A 107 -6.80 4.29 6.60
C LEU A 107 -5.31 4.20 6.96
N TYR A 108 -4.58 5.31 6.86
CA TYR A 108 -3.19 5.34 7.33
C TYR A 108 -3.08 5.05 8.82
N LEU A 109 -3.99 5.58 9.65
CA LEU A 109 -4.02 5.30 11.09
C LEU A 109 -4.26 3.83 11.37
N GLU A 110 -5.21 3.19 10.68
CA GLU A 110 -5.49 1.75 10.80
C GLU A 110 -4.26 0.92 10.41
N ALA A 111 -3.67 1.19 9.23
CA ALA A 111 -2.49 0.48 8.76
C ALA A 111 -1.30 0.63 9.72
N ALA A 112 -1.04 1.85 10.21
CA ALA A 112 0.03 2.10 11.17
C ALA A 112 -0.19 1.34 12.49
N GLY A 113 -1.44 1.26 12.96
CA GLY A 113 -1.80 0.47 14.16
C GLY A 113 -1.47 -1.00 13.99
N ILE A 114 -1.80 -1.58 12.83
CA ILE A 114 -1.48 -2.99 12.53
C ILE A 114 0.04 -3.19 12.44
N TYR A 115 0.77 -2.32 11.72
CA TYR A 115 2.22 -2.45 11.59
C TYR A 115 2.95 -2.29 12.92
N ARG A 116 2.48 -1.42 13.82
CA ARG A 116 3.05 -1.32 15.18
C ARG A 116 2.90 -2.62 15.96
N GLN A 117 1.76 -3.31 15.84
CA GLN A 117 1.55 -4.61 16.48
C GLN A 117 2.45 -5.73 15.91
N LEU A 118 2.86 -5.62 14.65
CA LEU A 118 3.78 -6.56 14.00
C LEU A 118 5.25 -6.35 14.39
N GLY A 119 5.57 -5.21 14.99
CA GLY A 119 6.90 -4.89 15.51
C GLY A 119 7.97 -4.77 14.43
N GLU A 120 9.19 -5.22 14.76
CA GLU A 120 10.38 -5.00 13.92
C GLU A 120 10.25 -5.52 12.48
N LYS A 121 9.46 -6.56 12.27
CA LYS A 121 9.24 -7.15 10.93
C LYS A 121 8.53 -6.21 9.95
N ALA A 122 7.88 -5.19 10.47
CA ALA A 122 7.11 -4.22 9.69
C ALA A 122 7.68 -2.79 9.78
N THR A 123 8.92 -2.62 10.24
CA THR A 123 9.54 -1.30 10.48
C THR A 123 9.51 -0.41 9.24
N LEU A 124 9.89 -0.95 8.08
CA LEU A 124 9.89 -0.19 6.82
C LEU A 124 8.47 0.16 6.36
N ASP A 125 7.54 -0.78 6.47
CA ASP A 125 6.14 -0.55 6.11
C ASP A 125 5.49 0.49 7.02
N LEU A 126 5.80 0.46 8.32
CA LEU A 126 5.37 1.50 9.27
C LEU A 126 5.96 2.87 8.89
N ALA A 127 7.26 2.95 8.57
CA ALA A 127 7.89 4.20 8.14
C ALA A 127 7.19 4.80 6.91
N ASN A 128 6.94 3.98 5.89
CA ASN A 128 6.22 4.39 4.69
C ASN A 128 4.79 4.87 4.99
N THR A 129 4.10 4.19 5.92
CA THR A 129 2.74 4.54 6.34
C THR A 129 2.72 5.89 7.07
N LEU A 130 3.64 6.12 8.00
CA LEU A 130 3.75 7.38 8.75
C LEU A 130 4.15 8.54 7.84
N ARG A 131 5.01 8.31 6.84
CA ARG A 131 5.31 9.28 5.80
C ARG A 131 4.05 9.70 5.04
N GLY A 132 3.22 8.74 4.62
CA GLY A 132 1.94 9.03 3.95
C GLY A 132 1.00 9.85 4.83
N LEU A 133 0.86 9.47 6.10
CA LEU A 133 0.04 10.19 7.09
C LEU A 133 0.56 11.61 7.36
N ALA A 134 1.89 11.79 7.41
CA ALA A 134 2.49 13.13 7.57
C ALA A 134 2.13 14.05 6.40
N LEU A 135 2.18 13.55 5.16
CA LEU A 135 1.79 14.31 3.97
C LEU A 135 0.28 14.68 3.99
N VAL A 136 -0.57 13.79 4.47
CA VAL A 136 -2.00 14.10 4.69
C VAL A 136 -2.18 15.21 5.71
N ASN A 137 -1.45 15.15 6.83
CA ASN A 137 -1.52 16.20 7.86
C ASN A 137 -0.97 17.55 7.36
N GLU A 138 0.06 17.56 6.51
CA GLU A 138 0.52 18.79 5.84
C GLU A 138 -0.59 19.39 4.99
N SER A 139 -1.26 18.60 4.17
CA SER A 139 -2.37 19.10 3.32
C SER A 139 -3.56 19.63 4.13
N ALA A 140 -3.75 19.12 5.35
CA ALA A 140 -4.78 19.55 6.29
C ALA A 140 -4.31 20.69 7.25
N ALA A 141 -3.12 21.27 7.00
CA ALA A 141 -2.49 22.30 7.84
C ALA A 141 -2.27 21.89 9.32
N LYS A 142 -2.22 20.59 9.62
CA LYS A 142 -1.92 20.03 10.94
C LYS A 142 -0.39 19.90 11.14
N MET A 143 0.32 21.04 11.14
CA MET A 143 1.79 21.06 11.02
C MET A 143 2.52 20.37 12.18
N ASP A 144 2.08 20.54 13.43
CA ASP A 144 2.74 19.91 14.58
C ASP A 144 2.59 18.37 14.55
N ALA A 145 1.41 17.89 14.19
CA ALA A 145 1.17 16.46 14.00
C ALA A 145 2.01 15.88 12.84
N SER A 146 2.11 16.61 11.74
CA SER A 146 2.96 16.23 10.61
C SER A 146 4.43 16.12 11.01
N LYS A 147 4.97 17.13 11.73
CA LYS A 147 6.37 17.13 12.19
C LYS A 147 6.68 15.93 13.09
N ALA A 148 5.79 15.59 14.00
CA ALA A 148 5.96 14.41 14.86
C ALA A 148 6.01 13.11 14.06
N LEU A 149 5.12 12.95 13.06
CA LEU A 149 5.09 11.77 12.18
C LEU A 149 6.34 11.68 11.30
N TRP A 150 6.82 12.80 10.75
CA TRP A 150 8.07 12.84 9.99
C TRP A 150 9.28 12.44 10.83
N GLN A 151 9.31 12.86 12.12
CA GLN A 151 10.38 12.46 13.02
C GLN A 151 10.36 10.95 13.26
N GLU A 152 9.19 10.37 13.59
CA GLU A 152 9.05 8.92 13.81
C GLU A 152 9.43 8.15 12.55
N ALA A 153 8.92 8.55 11.37
CA ALA A 153 9.23 7.90 10.10
C ALA A 153 10.73 7.92 9.80
N ARG A 154 11.40 9.05 10.00
CA ARG A 154 12.85 9.20 9.84
C ARG A 154 13.64 8.23 10.72
N GLU A 155 13.27 8.10 11.99
CA GLU A 155 13.93 7.19 12.93
C GLU A 155 13.78 5.72 12.49
N LEU A 156 12.60 5.36 11.97
CA LEU A 156 12.34 4.03 11.43
C LEU A 156 13.13 3.77 10.13
N TYR A 157 13.20 4.76 9.22
CA TYR A 157 14.03 4.67 8.01
C TYR A 157 15.51 4.50 8.35
N ALA A 158 16.01 5.20 9.38
CA ALA A 158 17.39 5.04 9.84
C ALA A 158 17.66 3.62 10.34
N LYS A 159 16.73 3.01 11.08
CA LYS A 159 16.84 1.59 11.51
C LYS A 159 16.87 0.61 10.33
N CYS A 160 16.26 0.97 9.21
CA CYS A 160 16.23 0.16 7.99
C CYS A 160 17.34 0.49 7.00
N ASN A 161 18.25 1.43 7.31
CA ASN A 161 19.29 1.94 6.41
C ASN A 161 18.74 2.54 5.10
N VAL A 162 17.59 3.22 5.16
CA VAL A 162 16.96 3.89 4.01
C VAL A 162 17.33 5.38 4.03
N GLU A 163 18.47 5.72 3.42
CA GLU A 163 19.05 7.08 3.46
C GLU A 163 18.11 8.14 2.83
N THR A 164 17.42 7.81 1.74
CA THR A 164 16.46 8.73 1.09
C THR A 164 15.32 9.13 2.00
N GLY A 165 14.77 8.19 2.77
CA GLY A 165 13.73 8.46 3.75
C GLY A 165 14.22 9.29 4.93
N VAL A 166 15.45 9.09 5.37
CA VAL A 166 16.10 9.91 6.40
C VAL A 166 16.28 11.36 5.92
N ALA A 167 16.76 11.53 4.68
CA ALA A 167 16.99 12.87 4.09
C ALA A 167 15.68 13.64 3.95
N GLU A 168 14.61 13.01 3.46
CA GLU A 168 13.28 13.62 3.34
C GLU A 168 12.74 14.07 4.71
N GLY A 169 12.84 13.22 5.74
CA GLY A 169 12.41 13.55 7.09
C GLY A 169 13.20 14.71 7.71
N ASN A 170 14.49 14.84 7.41
CA ASN A 170 15.30 15.99 7.85
C ASN A 170 14.84 17.30 7.20
N GLN A 171 14.58 17.29 5.90
CA GLN A 171 14.11 18.45 5.17
C GLN A 171 12.76 18.96 5.69
N LYS A 172 11.81 18.06 5.91
CA LYS A 172 10.47 18.36 6.40
C LYS A 172 10.44 18.90 7.85
N ARG A 173 11.44 18.56 8.65
CA ARG A 173 11.57 19.09 10.01
C ARG A 173 12.05 20.55 10.07
N SER A 174 12.74 20.99 9.02
CA SER A 174 13.35 22.33 8.94
C SER A 174 12.39 23.40 8.37
N GLN A 175 11.22 23.00 7.90
CA GLN A 175 10.14 23.84 7.40
C GLN A 175 9.07 24.08 8.49
#